data_6cfad692c31a89e1f9a8b1db310fb6a8
#
_entry.id   6cfad692c31a89e1f9a8b1db310fb6a8
#
_cell.length_a   1.000
_cell.length_b   1.000
_cell.length_c   1.000
_cell.angle_alpha   90.00
_cell.angle_beta   90.00
_cell.angle_gamma   90.00
#
_symmetry.space_group_name_H-M   'P 1'
#
loop_
_entity.id
_entity.type
_entity.pdbx_description
1 polymer ?
#
loop_
_entity_poly.entity_id
_entity_poly.type
_entity_poly.pdbx_seq_one_letter_code
_entity_poly.pdbx_strand_id
1 'polypeptide(L)'
;MNLRASLTATLMLAIVTFLSACDTTGSPGPGVTRIISTTSFGMCMGYCRTQLEITPVKAVLVREPGGRGAPTLPVQRFERPLAPGEWQSLAQSAASARFAGLPETIGCPDCADGGAESLSVTDARGTKAVNFDHGKDVTELQPLLNQVRDIRASLTPKE
;
A
#
# COMPACT_ATOMS: atom_id res chain seq x y z
N MET A 1 5.78 85.95 -17.21
CA MET A 1 6.03 84.85 -18.17
C MET A 1 6.13 83.56 -17.31
N ASN A 2 5.07 82.83 -17.28
CA ASN A 2 4.94 81.66 -16.34
C ASN A 2 5.16 80.35 -17.14
N LEU A 3 6.23 79.63 -16.84
CA LEU A 3 6.51 78.33 -17.37
C LEU A 3 5.92 77.32 -16.41
N ARG A 4 4.85 76.63 -16.78
CA ARG A 4 4.31 75.47 -16.03
C ARG A 4 4.96 74.20 -16.59
N ALA A 5 5.81 73.59 -15.77
CA ALA A 5 6.33 72.26 -16.04
C ALA A 5 5.28 71.19 -15.61
N SER A 6 4.78 70.42 -16.56
CA SER A 6 3.86 69.31 -16.32
C SER A 6 4.68 68.04 -16.05
N LEU A 7 4.63 67.55 -14.83
CA LEU A 7 5.24 66.23 -14.45
C LEU A 7 4.19 65.15 -14.72
N THR A 8 4.37 64.37 -15.77
CA THR A 8 3.61 63.14 -16.01
C THR A 8 4.28 62.00 -15.25
N ALA A 9 3.69 61.61 -14.15
CA ALA A 9 4.07 60.40 -13.40
C ALA A 9 3.55 59.15 -14.11
N THR A 10 4.45 58.41 -14.73
CA THR A 10 4.12 57.08 -15.32
C THR A 10 4.12 56.04 -14.23
N LEU A 11 2.92 55.56 -13.83
CA LEU A 11 2.73 54.49 -12.87
C LEU A 11 2.96 53.15 -13.59
N MET A 12 4.14 52.56 -13.41
CA MET A 12 4.42 51.19 -13.85
C MET A 12 3.74 50.22 -12.90
N LEU A 13 2.63 49.63 -13.34
CA LEU A 13 1.92 48.57 -12.66
C LEU A 13 2.66 47.24 -12.90
N ALA A 14 3.50 46.83 -11.98
CA ALA A 14 4.15 45.51 -11.99
C ALA A 14 3.11 44.43 -11.69
N ILE A 15 2.64 43.73 -12.73
CA ILE A 15 1.81 42.53 -12.55
C ILE A 15 2.73 41.37 -12.13
N VAL A 16 2.75 41.08 -10.83
CA VAL A 16 3.40 39.90 -10.29
C VAL A 16 2.44 38.72 -10.55
N THR A 17 2.69 37.99 -11.62
CA THR A 17 2.03 36.68 -11.88
C THR A 17 2.59 35.67 -10.90
N PHE A 18 1.85 35.38 -9.83
CA PHE A 18 2.08 34.20 -9.01
C PHE A 18 1.81 32.95 -9.86
N LEU A 19 2.86 32.34 -10.38
CA LEU A 19 2.79 30.95 -10.83
C LEU A 19 2.56 30.10 -9.58
N SER A 20 1.29 29.78 -9.32
CA SER A 20 0.95 28.69 -8.40
C SER A 20 1.49 27.41 -9.02
N ALA A 21 2.69 27.01 -8.63
CA ALA A 21 3.14 25.65 -8.83
C ALA A 21 2.14 24.76 -8.06
N CYS A 22 1.28 24.06 -8.78
CA CYS A 22 0.55 22.93 -8.21
C CYS A 22 1.60 21.89 -7.85
N ASP A 23 2.04 21.89 -6.60
CA ASP A 23 2.74 20.77 -6.02
C ASP A 23 1.79 19.57 -6.05
N THR A 24 1.89 18.78 -7.11
CA THR A 24 1.29 17.45 -7.22
C THR A 24 2.06 16.41 -6.38
N THR A 25 2.61 16.81 -5.25
CA THR A 25 2.94 15.89 -4.16
C THR A 25 1.62 15.52 -3.50
N GLY A 26 0.83 14.65 -4.16
CA GLY A 26 -0.36 14.08 -3.57
C GLY A 26 0.02 13.46 -2.23
N SER A 27 -0.36 14.13 -1.13
CA SER A 27 -0.26 13.54 0.21
C SER A 27 -0.85 12.14 0.15
N PRO A 28 -0.17 11.13 0.72
CA PRO A 28 -0.76 9.80 0.86
C PRO A 28 -2.14 9.97 1.51
N GLY A 29 -3.10 9.14 1.10
CA GLY A 29 -4.46 9.16 1.64
C GLY A 29 -4.40 9.19 3.18
N PRO A 30 -5.36 9.79 3.87
CA PRO A 30 -5.22 10.29 5.24
C PRO A 30 -4.68 9.21 6.18
N GLY A 31 -3.39 9.27 6.45
CA GLY A 31 -2.75 8.60 7.57
C GLY A 31 -2.35 7.14 7.38
N VAL A 32 -2.53 6.51 6.21
CA VAL A 32 -2.00 5.14 5.99
C VAL A 32 -0.48 5.18 5.95
N THR A 33 0.15 4.37 6.81
CA THR A 33 1.62 4.30 6.95
C THR A 33 2.18 2.94 6.55
N ARG A 34 1.37 1.86 6.63
CA ARG A 34 1.81 0.50 6.36
C ARG A 34 0.66 -0.39 5.93
N ILE A 35 0.93 -1.27 4.98
CA ILE A 35 0.04 -2.34 4.55
C ILE A 35 0.80 -3.65 4.66
N ILE A 36 0.22 -4.66 5.29
CA ILE A 36 0.80 -6.00 5.39
C ILE A 36 -0.21 -7.00 4.84
N SER A 37 0.28 -7.93 4.02
CA SER A 37 -0.47 -9.10 3.58
C SER A 37 0.34 -10.36 3.85
N THR A 38 -0.30 -11.37 4.43
CA THR A 38 0.33 -12.64 4.76
C THR A 38 -0.44 -13.77 4.11
N THR A 39 0.26 -14.77 3.59
CA THR A 39 -0.32 -16.08 3.23
C THR A 39 0.36 -17.16 4.05
N SER A 40 -0.38 -18.17 4.47
CA SER A 40 0.15 -19.31 5.21
C SER A 40 -0.61 -20.59 4.87
N PHE A 41 0.10 -21.72 4.96
CA PHE A 41 -0.44 -23.05 4.70
C PHE A 41 0.07 -24.01 5.79
N GLY A 42 -0.83 -24.64 6.52
CA GLY A 42 -0.49 -25.56 7.63
C GLY A 42 0.14 -26.86 7.12
N MET A 43 -0.45 -27.48 6.12
CA MET A 43 0.07 -28.69 5.47
C MET A 43 0.86 -28.32 4.21
N CYS A 44 2.09 -27.90 4.39
CA CYS A 44 2.95 -27.42 3.32
C CYS A 44 4.37 -27.95 3.51
N MET A 45 5.08 -28.14 2.40
CA MET A 45 6.51 -28.43 2.36
C MET A 45 7.19 -27.30 1.57
N GLY A 46 8.24 -26.69 2.16
CA GLY A 46 8.95 -25.59 1.54
C GLY A 46 8.59 -24.24 2.18
N TYR A 47 8.30 -23.22 1.37
CA TYR A 47 7.97 -21.88 1.87
C TYR A 47 6.49 -21.76 2.17
N CYS A 48 6.11 -22.08 3.40
CA CYS A 48 4.73 -22.20 3.84
C CYS A 48 4.12 -20.89 4.32
N ARG A 49 4.93 -19.90 4.60
CA ARG A 49 4.48 -18.56 4.97
C ARG A 49 5.13 -17.50 4.10
N THR A 50 4.32 -16.56 3.65
CA THR A 50 4.81 -15.41 2.90
C THR A 50 4.21 -14.15 3.51
N GLN A 51 5.05 -13.17 3.81
CA GLN A 51 4.61 -11.86 4.29
C GLN A 51 5.10 -10.77 3.36
N LEU A 52 4.18 -9.97 2.84
CA LEU A 52 4.44 -8.75 2.09
C LEU A 52 4.19 -7.56 3.01
N GLU A 53 5.19 -6.71 3.19
CA GLU A 53 5.07 -5.41 3.85
C GLU A 53 5.26 -4.30 2.82
N ILE A 54 4.35 -3.34 2.78
CA ILE A 54 4.38 -2.19 1.88
C ILE A 54 4.36 -0.92 2.73
N THR A 55 5.34 -0.06 2.48
CA THR A 55 5.49 1.27 3.09
C THR A 55 5.55 2.33 1.99
N PRO A 56 5.50 3.64 2.28
CA PRO A 56 5.65 4.69 1.27
C PRO A 56 6.90 4.58 0.39
N VAL A 57 7.94 3.89 0.87
CA VAL A 57 9.25 3.81 0.22
C VAL A 57 9.41 2.57 -0.62
N LYS A 58 8.97 1.40 -0.10
CA LYS A 58 9.24 0.11 -0.72
C LYS A 58 8.24 -0.98 -0.33
N ALA A 59 8.22 -2.02 -1.15
CA ALA A 59 7.59 -3.30 -0.86
C ALA A 59 8.67 -4.34 -0.52
N VAL A 60 8.42 -5.14 0.52
CA VAL A 60 9.31 -6.18 1.02
C VAL A 60 8.53 -7.48 1.16
N LEU A 61 8.95 -8.52 0.47
CA LEU A 61 8.42 -9.87 0.56
C LEU A 61 9.37 -10.75 1.34
N VAL A 62 8.88 -11.41 2.38
CA VAL A 62 9.60 -12.42 3.14
C VAL A 62 8.91 -13.76 2.97
N ARG A 63 9.66 -14.80 2.59
CA ARG A 63 9.18 -16.18 2.52
C ARG A 63 9.87 -17.01 3.60
N GLU A 64 9.09 -17.63 4.44
CA GLU A 64 9.56 -18.44 5.56
C GLU A 64 9.27 -19.92 5.29
N PRO A 65 10.25 -20.80 5.49
CA PRO A 65 10.03 -22.23 5.40
C PRO A 65 9.14 -22.69 6.56
N GLY A 66 8.39 -23.76 6.35
CA GLY A 66 7.52 -24.31 7.36
C GLY A 66 7.12 -25.73 7.03
N GLY A 67 6.20 -26.26 7.86
CA GLY A 67 5.70 -27.61 7.70
C GLY A 67 6.49 -28.67 8.47
N ARG A 68 5.82 -29.79 8.73
CA ARG A 68 6.38 -30.91 9.47
C ARG A 68 7.37 -31.66 8.55
N GLY A 69 8.64 -31.76 8.95
CA GLY A 69 9.69 -32.41 8.13
C GLY A 69 10.19 -31.52 6.96
N ALA A 70 9.89 -30.23 7.00
CA ALA A 70 10.40 -29.30 6.00
C ALA A 70 11.94 -29.35 5.96
N PRO A 71 12.54 -29.32 4.75
CA PRO A 71 13.97 -29.14 4.63
C PRO A 71 14.39 -27.83 5.30
N THR A 72 15.60 -27.77 5.84
CA THR A 72 16.17 -26.55 6.39
C THR A 72 16.45 -25.58 5.24
N LEU A 73 15.47 -24.80 4.88
CA LEU A 73 15.57 -23.77 3.85
C LEU A 73 15.86 -22.41 4.51
N PRO A 74 16.71 -21.58 3.89
CA PRO A 74 16.92 -20.23 4.40
C PRO A 74 15.67 -19.38 4.18
N VAL A 75 15.41 -18.42 5.11
CA VAL A 75 14.42 -17.37 4.87
C VAL A 75 14.82 -16.57 3.64
N GLN A 76 13.89 -16.36 2.73
CA GLN A 76 14.10 -15.55 1.54
C GLN A 76 13.51 -14.16 1.74
N ARG A 77 14.21 -13.14 1.23
CA ARG A 77 13.76 -11.75 1.26
C ARG A 77 13.96 -11.11 -0.10
N PHE A 78 12.90 -10.52 -0.62
CA PHE A 78 12.88 -9.78 -1.88
C PHE A 78 12.34 -8.40 -1.61
N GLU A 79 12.89 -7.38 -2.26
CA GLU A 79 12.39 -6.02 -2.10
C GLU A 79 12.53 -5.21 -3.38
N ARG A 80 11.65 -4.23 -3.54
CA ARG A 80 11.74 -3.23 -4.59
C ARG A 80 11.22 -1.88 -4.11
N PRO A 81 11.75 -0.76 -4.63
CA PRO A 81 11.10 0.53 -4.45
C PRO A 81 9.70 0.50 -5.09
N LEU A 82 8.82 1.36 -4.61
CA LEU A 82 7.53 1.58 -5.26
C LEU A 82 7.72 2.46 -6.50
N ALA A 83 6.92 2.20 -7.53
CA ALA A 83 6.86 3.07 -8.70
C ALA A 83 6.23 4.43 -8.34
N PRO A 84 6.54 5.50 -9.11
CA PRO A 84 5.88 6.80 -8.91
C PRO A 84 4.35 6.66 -8.92
N GLY A 85 3.69 7.18 -7.89
CA GLY A 85 2.23 7.11 -7.75
C GLY A 85 1.68 5.79 -7.19
N GLU A 86 2.49 4.73 -7.11
CA GLU A 86 2.03 3.41 -6.62
C GLU A 86 1.58 3.48 -5.15
N TRP A 87 2.34 4.17 -4.30
CA TRP A 87 1.94 4.37 -2.90
C TRP A 87 0.63 5.15 -2.77
N GLN A 88 0.47 6.23 -3.56
CA GLN A 88 -0.75 7.04 -3.53
C GLN A 88 -1.98 6.21 -3.90
N SER A 89 -1.86 5.36 -4.93
CA SER A 89 -2.91 4.45 -5.34
C SER A 89 -3.26 3.44 -4.24
N LEU A 90 -2.25 2.82 -3.63
CA LEU A 90 -2.42 1.89 -2.51
C LEU A 90 -3.05 2.55 -1.29
N ALA A 91 -2.57 3.72 -0.89
CA ALA A 91 -3.09 4.46 0.24
C ALA A 91 -4.55 4.91 0.03
N GLN A 92 -4.90 5.31 -1.19
CA GLN A 92 -6.28 5.65 -1.55
C GLN A 92 -7.18 4.41 -1.50
N SER A 93 -6.73 3.28 -2.04
CA SER A 93 -7.46 2.00 -1.97
C SER A 93 -7.61 1.53 -0.53
N ALA A 94 -6.57 1.67 0.31
CA ALA A 94 -6.62 1.34 1.72
C ALA A 94 -7.58 2.24 2.51
N ALA A 95 -7.63 3.54 2.19
CA ALA A 95 -8.57 4.48 2.81
C ALA A 95 -10.02 4.20 2.42
N SER A 96 -10.27 3.66 1.23
CA SER A 96 -11.60 3.28 0.75
C SER A 96 -12.03 1.87 1.14
N ALA A 97 -11.09 1.00 1.57
CA ALA A 97 -11.38 -0.34 2.03
C ALA A 97 -12.23 -0.33 3.32
N ARG A 98 -13.33 -1.08 3.31
CA ARG A 98 -14.31 -1.08 4.39
C ARG A 98 -14.02 -2.19 5.40
N PHE A 99 -13.01 -1.99 6.24
CA PHE A 99 -12.74 -2.89 7.36
C PHE A 99 -13.80 -2.82 8.47
N ALA A 100 -14.51 -1.69 8.57
CA ALA A 100 -15.56 -1.54 9.58
C ALA A 100 -16.72 -2.49 9.28
N GLY A 101 -17.11 -3.27 10.28
CA GLY A 101 -18.19 -4.26 10.14
C GLY A 101 -17.74 -5.63 9.61
N LEU A 102 -16.49 -5.77 9.15
CA LEU A 102 -15.95 -7.10 8.85
C LEU A 102 -15.56 -7.81 10.16
N PRO A 103 -15.85 -9.12 10.28
CA PRO A 103 -15.29 -9.93 11.37
C PRO A 103 -13.78 -10.04 11.21
N GLU A 104 -13.07 -10.29 12.30
CA GLU A 104 -11.61 -10.53 12.27
C GLU A 104 -11.24 -11.72 11.41
N THR A 105 -12.17 -12.68 11.26
CA THR A 105 -11.99 -13.89 10.44
C THR A 105 -13.21 -14.12 9.58
N ILE A 106 -13.00 -14.29 8.26
CA ILE A 106 -14.02 -14.59 7.26
C ILE A 106 -13.80 -16.00 6.73
N GLY A 107 -14.79 -16.86 6.84
CA GLY A 107 -14.69 -18.26 6.43
C GLY A 107 -13.97 -19.13 7.44
N CYS A 108 -13.18 -20.06 6.98
CA CYS A 108 -12.39 -20.98 7.80
C CYS A 108 -10.96 -21.05 7.26
N PRO A 109 -10.12 -20.00 7.53
CA PRO A 109 -8.77 -19.96 7.01
C PRO A 109 -7.97 -21.20 7.41
N ASP A 110 -7.30 -21.79 6.41
CA ASP A 110 -6.51 -23.02 6.53
C ASP A 110 -7.30 -24.28 6.92
N CYS A 111 -8.64 -24.23 6.91
CA CYS A 111 -9.44 -25.45 7.03
C CYS A 111 -9.22 -26.35 5.81
N ALA A 112 -9.11 -27.67 6.05
CA ALA A 112 -8.84 -28.65 5.00
C ALA A 112 -7.60 -28.29 4.14
N ASP A 113 -6.58 -27.73 4.76
CA ASP A 113 -5.30 -27.37 4.14
C ASP A 113 -5.40 -26.36 2.98
N GLY A 114 -6.51 -25.60 2.96
CA GLY A 114 -6.77 -24.61 1.91
C GLY A 114 -5.91 -23.35 1.99
N GLY A 115 -5.21 -23.16 3.11
CA GLY A 115 -4.40 -21.99 3.38
C GLY A 115 -5.20 -20.78 3.89
N ALA A 116 -4.49 -19.86 4.47
CA ALA A 116 -5.00 -18.58 4.97
C ALA A 116 -4.36 -17.39 4.25
N GLU A 117 -5.12 -16.32 4.11
CA GLU A 117 -4.64 -15.01 3.69
C GLU A 117 -5.11 -13.97 4.68
N SER A 118 -4.25 -12.99 4.97
CA SER A 118 -4.62 -11.85 5.79
C SER A 118 -4.22 -10.53 5.13
N LEU A 119 -4.99 -9.50 5.42
CA LEU A 119 -4.69 -8.13 5.01
C LEU A 119 -4.83 -7.23 6.23
N SER A 120 -3.80 -6.41 6.49
CA SER A 120 -3.84 -5.39 7.51
C SER A 120 -3.39 -4.03 6.99
N VAL A 121 -3.99 -2.97 7.52
CA VAL A 121 -3.69 -1.58 7.21
C VAL A 121 -3.46 -0.84 8.52
N THR A 122 -2.35 -0.13 8.60
CA THR A 122 -2.01 0.74 9.74
C THR A 122 -2.14 2.20 9.33
N ASP A 123 -2.89 2.96 10.11
CA ASP A 123 -3.05 4.41 10.00
C ASP A 123 -2.82 5.08 11.36
N ALA A 124 -3.04 6.40 11.45
CA ALA A 124 -2.89 7.16 12.69
C ALA A 124 -3.83 6.69 13.83
N ARG A 125 -4.89 5.95 13.52
CA ARG A 125 -5.88 5.41 14.48
C ARG A 125 -5.52 4.01 14.96
N GLY A 126 -4.53 3.37 14.36
CA GLY A 126 -4.07 2.02 14.68
C GLY A 126 -4.08 1.06 13.50
N THR A 127 -4.04 -0.23 13.79
CA THR A 127 -4.05 -1.29 12.79
C THR A 127 -5.40 -1.98 12.73
N LYS A 128 -5.91 -2.17 11.53
CA LYS A 128 -7.07 -3.01 11.22
C LYS A 128 -6.62 -4.20 10.41
N ALA A 129 -7.13 -5.38 10.72
CA ALA A 129 -6.74 -6.62 10.07
C ALA A 129 -7.96 -7.53 9.88
N VAL A 130 -7.92 -8.32 8.80
CA VAL A 130 -8.90 -9.37 8.51
C VAL A 130 -8.15 -10.59 8.01
N ASN A 131 -8.53 -11.76 8.49
CA ASN A 131 -8.02 -13.06 8.07
C ASN A 131 -9.11 -13.82 7.31
N PHE A 132 -8.79 -14.50 6.22
CA PHE A 132 -9.76 -15.18 5.35
C PHE A 132 -9.12 -16.35 4.60
N ASP A 133 -9.95 -17.19 3.98
CA ASP A 133 -9.49 -18.32 3.18
C ASP A 133 -8.56 -17.83 2.06
N HIS A 134 -7.45 -18.51 1.85
CA HIS A 134 -6.48 -18.13 0.82
C HIS A 134 -7.16 -17.99 -0.56
N GLY A 135 -6.87 -16.91 -1.25
CA GLY A 135 -7.39 -16.62 -2.58
C GLY A 135 -8.86 -16.17 -2.64
N LYS A 136 -9.55 -16.10 -1.49
CA LYS A 136 -10.94 -15.61 -1.44
C LYS A 136 -11.03 -14.14 -1.79
N ASP A 137 -12.03 -13.78 -2.57
CA ASP A 137 -12.38 -12.38 -2.80
C ASP A 137 -13.23 -11.84 -1.66
N VAL A 138 -12.76 -10.74 -1.07
CA VAL A 138 -13.48 -9.98 -0.06
C VAL A 138 -13.81 -8.63 -0.66
N THR A 139 -15.07 -8.46 -1.08
CA THR A 139 -15.54 -7.28 -1.84
C THR A 139 -15.23 -5.97 -1.14
N GLU A 140 -15.37 -5.94 0.19
CA GLU A 140 -15.14 -4.77 1.02
C GLU A 140 -13.69 -4.30 1.03
N LEU A 141 -12.75 -5.19 0.70
CA LEU A 141 -11.30 -4.92 0.66
C LEU A 141 -10.79 -4.60 -0.75
N GLN A 142 -11.67 -4.68 -1.78
CA GLN A 142 -11.30 -4.30 -3.13
C GLN A 142 -11.31 -2.78 -3.32
N PRO A 143 -10.44 -2.20 -4.16
CA PRO A 143 -9.43 -2.87 -5.02
C PRO A 143 -8.09 -3.14 -4.32
N LEU A 144 -7.90 -2.76 -3.04
CA LEU A 144 -6.64 -2.91 -2.31
C LEU A 144 -6.10 -4.35 -2.35
N LEU A 145 -6.99 -5.32 -2.14
CA LEU A 145 -6.60 -6.74 -2.10
C LEU A 145 -5.95 -7.20 -3.40
N ASN A 146 -6.49 -6.79 -4.56
CA ASN A 146 -5.91 -7.10 -5.86
C ASN A 146 -4.53 -6.45 -6.04
N GLN A 147 -4.40 -5.17 -5.74
CA GLN A 147 -3.12 -4.46 -5.83
C GLN A 147 -2.03 -5.12 -4.99
N VAL A 148 -2.37 -5.54 -3.77
CA VAL A 148 -1.44 -6.22 -2.86
C VAL A 148 -1.03 -7.59 -3.40
N ARG A 149 -1.97 -8.36 -3.96
CA ARG A 149 -1.70 -9.65 -4.60
C ARG A 149 -0.80 -9.51 -5.82
N ASP A 150 -1.01 -8.49 -6.64
CA ASP A 150 -0.17 -8.20 -7.82
C ASP A 150 1.28 -7.86 -7.41
N ILE A 151 1.46 -7.04 -6.37
CA ILE A 151 2.79 -6.72 -5.83
C ILE A 151 3.45 -7.98 -5.29
N ARG A 152 2.72 -8.82 -4.54
CA ARG A 152 3.24 -10.11 -4.04
C ARG A 152 3.70 -11.00 -5.18
N ALA A 153 2.87 -11.16 -6.21
CA ALA A 153 3.21 -11.96 -7.38
C ALA A 153 4.46 -11.43 -8.12
N SER A 154 4.61 -10.09 -8.21
CA SER A 154 5.76 -9.46 -8.87
C SER A 154 7.10 -9.70 -8.14
N LEU A 155 7.06 -9.93 -6.82
CA LEU A 155 8.23 -10.18 -5.98
C LEU A 155 8.49 -11.67 -5.75
N THR A 156 7.52 -12.54 -6.02
CA THR A 156 7.68 -13.99 -5.87
C THR A 156 8.53 -14.53 -7.03
N PRO A 157 9.63 -15.25 -6.78
CA PRO A 157 10.41 -15.90 -7.83
C PRO A 157 9.55 -16.81 -8.69
N LYS A 158 9.76 -16.80 -9.99
CA LYS A 158 9.21 -17.82 -10.90
C LYS A 158 10.05 -19.07 -10.73
N GLU A 159 9.44 -20.14 -10.29
CA GLU A 159 10.04 -21.47 -10.19
C GLU A 159 10.20 -22.10 -11.58
#